data_907d292332ac26e596cb80128bfcbc96
#
_entry.id   907d292332ac26e596cb80128bfcbc96
#
_cell.length_a   1.000
_cell.length_b   1.000
_cell.length_c   1.000
_cell.angle_alpha   90.00
_cell.angle_beta   90.00
_cell.angle_gamma   90.00
#
_symmetry.space_group_name_H-M   'P 1'
#
loop_
_entity.id
_entity.type
_entity.pdbx_description
1 polymer ?
#
loop_
_entity_poly.entity_id
_entity_poly.type
_entity_poly.pdbx_seq_one_letter_code
_entity_poly.pdbx_strand_id
1 'polypeptide(L)'
;MKKLLALIASFAIMLVTASAFVDKRQEASLGEESPMLVVNSGDSLVSLDSFQGCWVILSFWSAADARSRMTQNDVAVFMRSHKLPAQAGKVEVVSVNLDRSERLMEEIVKIDNLDENSQFRIDNASMAEYAIQAYRMNEGLRTFVINPEGKLVAADPSVDDLKRIIS
;
A
#
# COMPACT_ATOMS: atom_id res chain seq x y z
N MET A 1 42.05 36.69 2.77
CA MET A 1 41.67 35.96 1.54
C MET A 1 41.60 34.43 1.73
N LYS A 2 42.65 33.77 2.25
CA LYS A 2 42.64 32.28 2.43
C LYS A 2 41.51 31.76 3.38
N LYS A 3 41.17 32.51 4.47
CA LYS A 3 40.10 32.13 5.39
C LYS A 3 38.70 32.31 4.80
N LEU A 4 38.50 33.30 3.91
CA LEU A 4 37.24 33.54 3.23
C LEU A 4 36.98 32.46 2.16
N LEU A 5 38.00 32.05 1.43
CA LEU A 5 37.92 30.94 0.47
C LEU A 5 37.58 29.57 1.16
N ALA A 6 38.12 29.32 2.34
CA ALA A 6 37.82 28.12 3.11
C ALA A 6 36.35 28.09 3.60
N LEU A 7 35.78 29.23 3.98
CA LEU A 7 34.38 29.39 4.38
C LEU A 7 33.44 29.15 3.21
N ILE A 8 33.76 29.68 2.02
CA ILE A 8 32.97 29.48 0.80
C ILE A 8 33.00 28.01 0.35
N ALA A 9 34.16 27.37 0.42
CA ALA A 9 34.32 25.95 0.10
C ALA A 9 33.50 25.04 1.07
N SER A 10 33.51 25.33 2.37
CA SER A 10 32.68 24.61 3.35
C SER A 10 31.20 24.77 3.13
N PHE A 11 30.76 25.98 2.76
CA PHE A 11 29.33 26.24 2.48
C PHE A 11 28.89 25.55 1.17
N ALA A 12 29.73 25.52 0.13
CA ALA A 12 29.47 24.82 -1.12
C ALA A 12 29.36 23.29 -0.92
N ILE A 13 30.22 22.71 -0.06
CA ILE A 13 30.16 21.27 0.28
C ILE A 13 28.89 20.95 1.05
N MET A 14 28.41 21.83 1.96
CA MET A 14 27.19 21.66 2.71
C MET A 14 25.93 21.75 1.79
N LEU A 15 25.97 22.60 0.76
CA LEU A 15 24.89 22.69 -0.23
C LEU A 15 24.81 21.44 -1.13
N VAL A 16 25.95 20.85 -1.48
CA VAL A 16 25.99 19.65 -2.32
C VAL A 16 25.51 18.41 -1.55
N THR A 17 25.76 18.33 -0.25
CA THR A 17 25.23 17.23 0.58
C THR A 17 23.75 17.36 0.87
N ALA A 18 23.19 18.57 0.92
CA ALA A 18 21.75 18.79 1.09
C ALA A 18 20.95 18.44 -0.18
N SER A 19 21.53 18.54 -1.37
CA SER A 19 20.87 18.15 -2.61
C SER A 19 20.94 16.64 -2.92
N ALA A 20 21.67 15.85 -2.15
CA ALA A 20 21.70 14.40 -2.28
C ALA A 20 20.54 13.68 -1.53
N PHE A 21 19.77 14.41 -0.73
CA PHE A 21 18.44 13.99 -0.25
C PHE A 21 17.35 14.42 -1.25
N VAL A 22 17.55 14.22 -2.53
CA VAL A 22 16.44 14.14 -3.46
C VAL A 22 15.70 12.85 -3.10
N ASP A 23 14.55 13.04 -2.52
CA ASP A 23 13.53 12.07 -2.23
C ASP A 23 13.45 11.03 -3.36
N LYS A 24 14.19 9.95 -3.18
CA LYS A 24 14.09 8.82 -4.09
C LYS A 24 12.72 8.23 -3.77
N ARG A 25 11.69 8.65 -4.50
CA ARG A 25 10.33 8.11 -4.37
C ARG A 25 10.48 6.60 -4.34
N GLN A 26 10.16 6.03 -3.18
CA GLN A 26 10.26 4.59 -3.00
C GLN A 26 9.16 3.97 -3.86
N GLU A 27 9.56 3.27 -4.90
CA GLU A 27 8.64 2.51 -5.74
C GLU A 27 8.50 1.08 -5.21
N ALA A 28 7.31 0.52 -5.33
CA ALA A 28 7.03 -0.86 -4.94
C ALA A 28 7.91 -1.84 -5.71
N SER A 29 8.76 -2.56 -4.98
CA SER A 29 9.68 -3.57 -5.50
C SER A 29 9.69 -4.77 -4.56
N LEU A 30 9.65 -5.98 -5.13
CA LEU A 30 9.66 -7.20 -4.32
C LEU A 30 10.98 -7.34 -3.55
N GLY A 31 10.89 -7.71 -2.28
CA GLY A 31 12.00 -7.84 -1.35
C GLY A 31 12.36 -6.54 -0.62
N GLU A 32 11.87 -5.39 -1.08
CA GLU A 32 12.09 -4.09 -0.46
C GLU A 32 10.95 -3.71 0.49
N GLU A 33 11.18 -2.70 1.32
CA GLU A 33 10.14 -2.13 2.17
C GLU A 33 8.98 -1.58 1.34
N SER A 34 7.76 -1.75 1.83
CA SER A 34 6.57 -1.20 1.21
C SER A 34 6.63 0.34 1.18
N PRO A 35 6.28 0.99 0.06
CA PRO A 35 6.14 2.44 0.04
C PRO A 35 5.19 2.94 1.12
N MET A 36 5.51 4.12 1.68
CA MET A 36 4.63 4.76 2.67
C MET A 36 3.22 4.93 2.10
N LEU A 37 2.21 4.59 2.90
CA LEU A 37 0.82 4.78 2.52
C LEU A 37 0.03 5.22 3.76
N VAL A 38 -0.76 6.28 3.60
CA VAL A 38 -1.74 6.72 4.59
C VAL A 38 -3.11 6.70 3.95
N VAL A 39 -4.05 6.06 4.61
CA VAL A 39 -5.42 5.84 4.13
C VAL A 39 -6.44 6.33 5.15
N ASN A 40 -7.67 6.53 4.73
CA ASN A 40 -8.79 6.89 5.58
C ASN A 40 -9.60 5.66 5.97
N SER A 41 -9.89 5.50 7.26
CA SER A 41 -10.87 4.57 7.83
C SER A 41 -11.96 5.39 8.50
N GLY A 42 -13.06 5.68 7.80
CA GLY A 42 -13.98 6.72 8.19
C GLY A 42 -13.25 8.06 8.36
N ASP A 43 -13.43 8.73 9.49
CA ASP A 43 -12.78 10.01 9.80
C ASP A 43 -11.32 9.88 10.30
N SER A 44 -10.79 8.68 10.44
CA SER A 44 -9.47 8.42 11.00
C SER A 44 -8.43 8.16 9.90
N LEU A 45 -7.22 8.69 10.09
CA LEU A 45 -6.06 8.37 9.24
C LEU A 45 -5.33 7.16 9.80
N VAL A 46 -5.02 6.21 8.93
CA VAL A 46 -4.30 4.99 9.25
C VAL A 46 -3.07 4.90 8.36
N SER A 47 -1.89 4.77 8.95
CA SER A 47 -0.66 4.47 8.22
C SER A 47 -0.51 2.97 8.00
N LEU A 48 0.01 2.57 6.86
CA LEU A 48 0.35 1.16 6.59
C LEU A 48 1.33 0.59 7.63
N ASP A 49 2.21 1.42 8.18
CA ASP A 49 3.16 1.03 9.23
C ASP A 49 2.48 0.58 10.53
N SER A 50 1.21 0.96 10.75
CA SER A 50 0.46 0.51 11.93
C SER A 50 0.14 -1.00 11.91
N PHE A 51 0.32 -1.65 10.76
CA PHE A 51 0.15 -3.09 10.58
C PHE A 51 1.46 -3.88 10.68
N GLN A 52 2.57 -3.26 11.10
CA GLN A 52 3.82 -4.00 11.34
C GLN A 52 3.63 -5.17 12.30
N GLY A 53 4.30 -6.27 12.03
CA GLY A 53 4.13 -7.53 12.77
C GLY A 53 2.99 -8.41 12.24
N CYS A 54 2.20 -7.92 11.28
CA CYS A 54 1.16 -8.67 10.61
C CYS A 54 1.52 -8.95 9.15
N TRP A 55 0.99 -10.02 8.58
CA TRP A 55 0.86 -10.14 7.14
C TRP A 55 -0.20 -9.15 6.66
N VAL A 56 0.08 -8.42 5.59
CA VAL A 56 -0.89 -7.50 4.99
C VAL A 56 -1.16 -7.87 3.55
N ILE A 57 -2.45 -8.04 3.22
CA ILE A 57 -2.91 -8.11 1.83
C ILE A 57 -3.40 -6.71 1.47
N LEU A 58 -2.52 -5.92 0.83
CA LEU A 58 -2.82 -4.58 0.36
C LEU A 58 -3.38 -4.65 -1.06
N SER A 59 -4.61 -4.20 -1.25
CA SER A 59 -5.27 -4.25 -2.55
C SER A 59 -5.87 -2.91 -2.91
N PHE A 60 -5.62 -2.44 -4.12
CA PHE A 60 -6.22 -1.22 -4.67
C PHE A 60 -7.36 -1.59 -5.61
N TRP A 61 -8.50 -0.90 -5.49
CA TRP A 61 -9.67 -1.21 -6.29
C TRP A 61 -10.53 0.02 -6.61
N SER A 62 -11.39 -0.11 -7.59
CA SER A 62 -12.44 0.88 -7.90
C SER A 62 -13.72 0.20 -8.39
N ALA A 63 -14.85 0.86 -8.19
CA ALA A 63 -16.17 0.36 -8.57
C ALA A 63 -16.31 0.07 -10.07
N ALA A 64 -15.64 0.86 -10.91
CA ALA A 64 -15.67 0.71 -12.37
C ALA A 64 -14.70 -0.35 -12.91
N ASP A 65 -13.73 -0.80 -12.11
CA ASP A 65 -12.74 -1.79 -12.52
C ASP A 65 -13.17 -3.21 -12.11
N ALA A 66 -13.73 -3.96 -13.07
CA ALA A 66 -14.23 -5.30 -12.83
C ALA A 66 -13.14 -6.26 -12.34
N ARG A 67 -11.89 -6.11 -12.83
CA ARG A 67 -10.77 -6.99 -12.45
C ARG A 67 -10.41 -6.79 -10.98
N SER A 68 -10.26 -5.55 -10.54
CA SER A 68 -9.95 -5.27 -9.13
C SER A 68 -11.07 -5.72 -8.20
N ARG A 69 -12.35 -5.58 -8.59
CA ARG A 69 -13.48 -6.12 -7.83
C ARG A 69 -13.45 -7.64 -7.72
N MET A 70 -13.14 -8.35 -8.80
CA MET A 70 -12.94 -9.82 -8.75
C MET A 70 -11.83 -10.19 -7.78
N THR A 71 -10.70 -9.48 -7.82
CA THR A 71 -9.59 -9.71 -6.87
C THR A 71 -10.03 -9.48 -5.42
N GLN A 72 -10.86 -8.45 -5.13
CA GLN A 72 -11.43 -8.24 -3.79
C GLN A 72 -12.25 -9.46 -3.34
N ASN A 73 -13.08 -10.00 -4.20
CA ASN A 73 -13.87 -11.20 -3.89
C ASN A 73 -12.97 -12.42 -3.65
N ASP A 74 -11.91 -12.61 -4.43
CA ASP A 74 -10.94 -13.71 -4.24
C ASP A 74 -10.24 -13.61 -2.90
N VAL A 75 -9.79 -12.42 -2.50
CA VAL A 75 -9.21 -12.15 -1.18
C VAL A 75 -10.22 -12.42 -0.07
N ALA A 76 -11.46 -11.96 -0.23
CA ALA A 76 -12.52 -12.20 0.76
C ALA A 76 -12.85 -13.69 0.90
N VAL A 77 -12.88 -14.45 -0.20
CA VAL A 77 -13.05 -15.91 -0.18
C VAL A 77 -11.86 -16.58 0.51
N PHE A 78 -10.63 -16.17 0.19
CA PHE A 78 -9.43 -16.67 0.87
C PHE A 78 -9.53 -16.49 2.38
N MET A 79 -9.83 -15.29 2.86
CA MET A 79 -9.93 -14.98 4.29
C MET A 79 -11.03 -15.77 5.00
N ARG A 80 -12.18 -16.01 4.34
CA ARG A 80 -13.28 -16.79 4.92
C ARG A 80 -13.05 -18.29 4.92
N SER A 81 -12.40 -18.82 3.90
CA SER A 81 -12.29 -20.27 3.66
C SER A 81 -10.99 -20.89 4.16
N HIS A 82 -9.93 -20.09 4.27
CA HIS A 82 -8.60 -20.57 4.64
C HIS A 82 -8.39 -20.45 6.15
N LYS A 83 -8.22 -21.62 6.82
CA LYS A 83 -7.75 -21.62 8.20
C LYS A 83 -6.25 -21.30 8.20
N LEU A 84 -5.94 -20.09 8.59
CA LEU A 84 -4.56 -19.69 8.76
C LEU A 84 -3.91 -20.52 9.85
N PRO A 85 -2.71 -21.09 9.64
CA PRO A 85 -1.98 -21.79 10.68
C PRO A 85 -1.69 -20.85 11.85
N ALA A 86 -1.68 -21.37 13.07
CA ALA A 86 -1.37 -20.54 14.25
C ALA A 86 0.02 -19.86 14.16
N GLN A 87 0.93 -20.45 13.42
CA GLN A 87 2.28 -19.95 13.20
C GLN A 87 2.34 -18.81 12.16
N ALA A 88 1.34 -18.69 11.29
CA ALA A 88 1.29 -17.65 10.28
C ALA A 88 1.20 -16.22 10.87
N GLY A 89 0.77 -16.11 12.13
CA GLY A 89 0.54 -14.83 12.76
C GLY A 89 -0.78 -14.19 12.30
N LYS A 90 -0.90 -12.91 12.54
CA LYS A 90 -2.09 -12.14 12.18
C LYS A 90 -2.02 -11.73 10.70
N VAL A 91 -3.13 -11.87 9.99
CA VAL A 91 -3.29 -11.38 8.61
C VAL A 91 -4.32 -10.27 8.60
N GLU A 92 -3.94 -9.14 8.03
CA GLU A 92 -4.80 -7.97 7.82
C GLU A 92 -5.06 -7.76 6.33
N VAL A 93 -6.28 -7.36 6.00
CA VAL A 93 -6.64 -6.95 4.64
C VAL A 93 -6.82 -5.44 4.62
N VAL A 94 -6.06 -4.77 3.78
CA VAL A 94 -6.12 -3.33 3.55
C VAL A 94 -6.57 -3.10 2.11
N SER A 95 -7.88 -2.95 1.93
CA SER A 95 -8.51 -2.74 0.62
C SER A 95 -8.76 -1.26 0.39
N VAL A 96 -7.95 -0.66 -0.48
CA VAL A 96 -7.94 0.79 -0.73
C VAL A 96 -8.77 1.13 -1.96
N ASN A 97 -9.89 1.77 -1.75
CA ASN A 97 -10.73 2.27 -2.82
C ASN A 97 -10.21 3.61 -3.37
N LEU A 98 -10.15 3.74 -4.69
CA LEU A 98 -9.68 4.94 -5.39
C LEU A 98 -10.81 5.75 -6.06
N ASP A 99 -12.07 5.39 -5.82
CA ASP A 99 -13.21 6.17 -6.31
C ASP A 99 -13.36 7.48 -5.53
N ARG A 100 -13.78 8.53 -6.22
CA ARG A 100 -14.07 9.83 -5.58
C ARG A 100 -15.34 9.81 -4.73
N SER A 101 -16.24 8.88 -5.01
CA SER A 101 -17.54 8.78 -4.35
C SER A 101 -17.53 7.70 -3.27
N GLU A 102 -17.57 8.12 -2.02
CA GLU A 102 -17.73 7.22 -0.87
C GLU A 102 -19.00 6.39 -0.95
N ARG A 103 -20.13 7.03 -1.30
CA ARG A 103 -21.39 6.34 -1.48
C ARG A 103 -21.30 5.21 -2.51
N LEU A 104 -20.59 5.43 -3.63
CA LEU A 104 -20.41 4.38 -4.64
C LEU A 104 -19.59 3.22 -4.09
N MET A 105 -18.51 3.51 -3.36
CA MET A 105 -17.72 2.49 -2.66
C MET A 105 -18.60 1.68 -1.71
N GLU A 106 -19.38 2.32 -0.83
CA GLU A 106 -20.26 1.64 0.12
C GLU A 106 -21.31 0.76 -0.56
N GLU A 107 -21.89 1.24 -1.67
CA GLU A 107 -22.85 0.47 -2.45
C GLU A 107 -22.20 -0.81 -3.01
N ILE A 108 -20.98 -0.71 -3.56
CA ILE A 108 -20.25 -1.87 -4.09
C ILE A 108 -19.81 -2.83 -2.98
N VAL A 109 -19.32 -2.32 -1.85
CA VAL A 109 -18.97 -3.14 -0.68
C VAL A 109 -20.15 -4.01 -0.24
N LYS A 110 -21.36 -3.44 -0.22
CA LYS A 110 -22.60 -4.18 0.11
C LYS A 110 -23.00 -5.19 -0.98
N ILE A 111 -22.93 -4.78 -2.26
CA ILE A 111 -23.29 -5.64 -3.40
C ILE A 111 -22.36 -6.85 -3.48
N ASP A 112 -21.04 -6.64 -3.32
CA ASP A 112 -20.03 -7.66 -3.43
C ASP A 112 -19.80 -8.43 -2.09
N ASN A 113 -20.57 -8.06 -1.03
CA ASN A 113 -20.48 -8.66 0.31
C ASN A 113 -19.06 -8.70 0.86
N LEU A 114 -18.35 -7.56 0.74
CA LEU A 114 -16.99 -7.37 1.26
C LEU A 114 -17.04 -7.01 2.75
N ASP A 115 -15.94 -7.27 3.47
CA ASP A 115 -15.81 -6.86 4.87
C ASP A 115 -15.58 -5.34 4.96
N GLU A 116 -16.53 -4.62 5.56
CA GLU A 116 -16.47 -3.17 5.74
C GLU A 116 -15.24 -2.72 6.55
N ASN A 117 -14.79 -3.52 7.52
CA ASN A 117 -13.64 -3.20 8.37
C ASN A 117 -12.30 -3.25 7.63
N SER A 118 -12.25 -3.92 6.50
CA SER A 118 -11.05 -3.99 5.65
C SER A 118 -11.03 -2.92 4.54
N GLN A 119 -12.05 -2.05 4.47
CA GLN A 119 -12.18 -1.06 3.42
C GLN A 119 -11.64 0.30 3.86
N PHE A 120 -10.78 0.86 3.04
CA PHE A 120 -10.12 2.15 3.24
C PHE A 120 -10.25 3.02 2.00
N ARG A 121 -9.99 4.33 2.16
CA ARG A 121 -10.01 5.31 1.07
C ARG A 121 -8.76 6.17 1.08
N ILE A 122 -8.53 6.88 0.00
CA ILE A 122 -7.58 7.98 -0.06
C ILE A 122 -8.34 9.22 -0.50
N ASP A 123 -8.67 10.09 0.47
CA ASP A 123 -9.45 11.30 0.18
C ASP A 123 -8.58 12.46 -0.35
N ASN A 124 -7.28 12.41 -0.09
CA ASN A 124 -6.33 13.40 -0.56
C ASN A 124 -5.84 13.05 -1.98
N ALA A 125 -6.13 13.92 -2.95
CA ALA A 125 -5.77 13.70 -4.35
C ALA A 125 -4.25 13.55 -4.58
N SER A 126 -3.43 14.31 -3.86
CA SER A 126 -1.96 14.19 -3.98
C SER A 126 -1.45 12.87 -3.41
N MET A 127 -2.08 12.37 -2.34
CA MET A 127 -1.75 11.05 -1.80
C MET A 127 -2.21 9.93 -2.73
N ALA A 128 -3.38 10.06 -3.37
CA ALA A 128 -3.85 9.12 -4.37
C ALA A 128 -2.89 9.05 -5.58
N GLU A 129 -2.45 10.21 -6.07
CA GLU A 129 -1.47 10.29 -7.15
C GLU A 129 -0.12 9.67 -6.73
N TYR A 130 0.34 9.97 -5.52
CA TYR A 130 1.54 9.34 -4.96
C TYR A 130 1.40 7.82 -4.91
N ALA A 131 0.28 7.29 -4.40
CA ALA A 131 0.05 5.85 -4.32
C ALA A 131 0.05 5.19 -5.70
N ILE A 132 -0.59 5.81 -6.71
CA ILE A 132 -0.60 5.31 -8.09
C ILE A 132 0.83 5.17 -8.63
N GLN A 133 1.69 6.17 -8.39
CA GLN A 133 3.08 6.15 -8.84
C GLN A 133 3.92 5.17 -8.02
N ALA A 134 3.87 5.27 -6.69
CA ALA A 134 4.67 4.45 -5.78
C ALA A 134 4.37 2.95 -5.92
N TYR A 135 3.11 2.58 -6.10
CA TYR A 135 2.68 1.19 -6.28
C TYR A 135 2.58 0.77 -7.75
N ARG A 136 3.06 1.62 -8.69
CA ARG A 136 3.18 1.32 -10.13
C ARG A 136 1.85 0.90 -10.74
N MET A 137 0.79 1.63 -10.45
CA MET A 137 -0.58 1.33 -10.87
C MET A 137 -0.98 2.02 -12.19
N ASN A 138 -0.02 2.54 -12.97
CA ASN A 138 -0.29 3.23 -14.25
C ASN A 138 -0.94 2.31 -15.30
N GLU A 139 -0.72 1.00 -15.20
CA GLU A 139 -1.25 0.00 -16.15
C GLU A 139 -2.44 -0.79 -15.57
N GLY A 140 -2.87 -0.48 -14.35
CA GLY A 140 -3.98 -1.13 -13.69
C GLY A 140 -3.83 -1.22 -12.17
N LEU A 141 -4.95 -1.43 -11.50
CA LEU A 141 -5.01 -1.58 -10.06
C LEU A 141 -4.39 -2.91 -9.64
N ARG A 142 -3.66 -2.91 -8.52
CA ARG A 142 -2.79 -4.01 -8.11
C ARG A 142 -3.06 -4.46 -6.68
N THR A 143 -2.64 -5.69 -6.41
CA THR A 143 -2.64 -6.29 -5.06
C THR A 143 -1.24 -6.72 -4.68
N PHE A 144 -0.88 -6.49 -3.41
CA PHE A 144 0.43 -6.82 -2.87
C PHE A 144 0.28 -7.64 -1.58
N VAL A 145 1.28 -8.49 -1.31
CA VAL A 145 1.45 -9.12 0.00
C VAL A 145 2.66 -8.52 0.67
N ILE A 146 2.49 -8.05 1.90
CA ILE A 146 3.52 -7.48 2.74
C ILE A 146 3.71 -8.42 3.92
N ASN A 147 4.96 -8.78 4.20
CA ASN A 147 5.29 -9.63 5.33
C ASN A 147 5.33 -8.86 6.67
N PRO A 148 5.42 -9.54 7.82
CA PRO A 148 5.46 -8.89 9.14
C PRO A 148 6.60 -7.87 9.32
N GLU A 149 7.68 -7.99 8.54
CA GLU A 149 8.81 -7.05 8.54
C GLU A 149 8.54 -5.80 7.67
N GLY A 150 7.36 -5.68 7.06
CA GLY A 150 6.98 -4.54 6.20
C GLY A 150 7.48 -4.63 4.76
N LYS A 151 7.98 -5.79 4.31
CA LYS A 151 8.52 -5.97 2.96
C LYS A 151 7.48 -6.54 1.99
N LEU A 152 7.50 -6.05 0.76
CA LEU A 152 6.72 -6.60 -0.34
C LEU A 152 7.25 -7.97 -0.76
N VAL A 153 6.45 -9.01 -0.65
CA VAL A 153 6.83 -10.40 -0.99
C VAL A 153 6.11 -10.95 -2.20
N ALA A 154 4.98 -10.36 -2.58
CA ALA A 154 4.28 -10.71 -3.82
C ALA A 154 3.53 -9.51 -4.39
N ALA A 155 3.32 -9.54 -5.71
CA ALA A 155 2.50 -8.61 -6.45
C ALA A 155 1.52 -9.38 -7.32
N ASP A 156 0.25 -8.98 -7.30
CA ASP A 156 -0.87 -9.61 -8.00
C ASP A 156 -0.96 -11.15 -7.77
N PRO A 157 -0.90 -11.59 -6.49
CA PRO A 157 -0.92 -13.01 -6.16
C PRO A 157 -2.26 -13.65 -6.51
N SER A 158 -2.22 -14.88 -6.98
CA SER A 158 -3.40 -15.75 -7.03
C SER A 158 -3.79 -16.21 -5.62
N VAL A 159 -5.00 -16.76 -5.46
CA VAL A 159 -5.43 -17.37 -4.19
C VAL A 159 -4.49 -18.49 -3.74
N ASP A 160 -3.95 -19.27 -4.69
CA ASP A 160 -3.00 -20.34 -4.35
C ASP A 160 -1.62 -19.81 -3.98
N ASP A 161 -1.22 -18.64 -4.51
CA ASP A 161 -0.03 -17.93 -4.04
C ASP A 161 -0.23 -17.42 -2.61
N LEU A 162 -1.39 -16.83 -2.29
CA LEU A 162 -1.72 -16.39 -0.93
C LEU A 162 -1.61 -17.55 0.07
N LYS A 163 -2.15 -18.73 -0.26
CA LYS A 163 -2.06 -19.93 0.59
C LYS A 163 -0.62 -20.38 0.84
N ARG A 164 0.25 -20.27 -0.17
CA ARG A 164 1.68 -20.67 -0.05
C ARG A 164 2.50 -19.65 0.71
N ILE A 165 2.20 -18.38 0.57
CA ILE A 165 2.98 -17.28 1.19
C ILE A 165 2.60 -17.14 2.67
N ILE A 166 1.31 -17.26 2.99
CA ILE A 166 0.75 -17.04 4.33
C ILE A 166 0.47 -18.40 5.01
N SER A 167 1.39 -19.35 4.88
CA SER A 167 1.28 -20.71 5.47
C SER A 167 2.16 -20.88 6.70
#